data_e864eb8844c9931c693d6ec2126b9d57
#
_entry.id   e864eb8844c9931c693d6ec2126b9d57
#
_cell.length_a   1.000
_cell.length_b   1.000
_cell.length_c   1.000
_cell.angle_alpha   90.00
_cell.angle_beta   90.00
_cell.angle_gamma   90.00
#
_symmetry.space_group_name_H-M   'P 1'
#
loop_
_entity.id
_entity.type
_entity.pdbx_description
1 polymer ?
#
loop_
_entity_poly.entity_id
_entity_poly.type
_entity_poly.pdbx_seq_one_letter_code
_entity_poly.pdbx_strand_id
1 'polypeptide(L)'
;MMRRLAPYQTGLWLAEYVDIRCQLCRVYRSVPQAQLSFSDPSLNTADTSSGNTVTQFLPNPPSTVANFRQRIKQRLHSGLLCEQCHHSIVWLPRSFDVDITGGTTLPIQPATYYDYPMRQAIRSFKYHENMTKLPLLVHVLRQLPRPHGCHQSNSVIVAMPTTEQRLVKRGFDPVIVLAMQLSKHWQIPLWQGVHRIDNTVSQQGLTRAERLSNLDNAFALTEKPPVKRLLLFDDVATTGASLQALARALYDQTMGLTSEQSHISNHFPIRAYSLAHGSQF
;
A
#
# COMPACT_ATOMS: atom_id res chain seq x y z
N MET A 1 18.00 4.75 -11.01
CA MET A 1 18.14 3.86 -12.18
C MET A 1 17.39 2.56 -11.86
N MET A 2 16.20 2.34 -12.42
CA MET A 2 15.44 1.09 -12.19
C MET A 2 16.25 -0.08 -12.74
N ARG A 3 16.72 -0.98 -11.86
CA ARG A 3 17.20 -2.30 -12.32
C ARG A 3 16.05 -2.99 -13.03
N ARG A 4 16.23 -3.33 -14.29
CA ARG A 4 15.27 -4.17 -15.03
C ARG A 4 15.21 -5.51 -14.30
N LEU A 5 14.00 -5.95 -13.97
CA LEU A 5 13.77 -7.29 -13.44
C LEU A 5 14.49 -8.30 -14.36
N ALA A 6 15.20 -9.26 -13.75
CA ALA A 6 15.82 -10.32 -14.54
C ALA A 6 14.74 -11.04 -15.38
N PRO A 7 15.02 -11.44 -16.62
CA PRO A 7 14.01 -12.04 -17.51
C PRO A 7 13.27 -13.23 -16.90
N TYR A 8 13.94 -14.00 -16.09
CA TYR A 8 13.36 -15.14 -15.36
C TYR A 8 12.32 -14.71 -14.30
N GLN A 9 12.59 -13.61 -13.55
CA GLN A 9 11.65 -13.07 -12.57
C GLN A 9 10.39 -12.51 -13.25
N THR A 10 10.55 -11.90 -14.42
CA THR A 10 9.43 -11.45 -15.26
C THR A 10 8.59 -12.63 -15.74
N GLY A 11 9.22 -13.73 -16.14
CA GLY A 11 8.53 -14.96 -16.54
C GLY A 11 7.75 -15.60 -15.39
N LEU A 12 8.34 -15.70 -14.20
CA LEU A 12 7.66 -16.19 -13.01
C LEU A 12 6.48 -15.30 -12.63
N TRP A 13 6.67 -13.99 -12.64
CA TRP A 13 5.60 -13.02 -12.37
C TRP A 13 4.43 -13.19 -13.35
N LEU A 14 4.74 -13.34 -14.65
CA LEU A 14 3.71 -13.54 -15.67
C LEU A 14 2.98 -14.88 -15.48
N ALA A 15 3.71 -15.96 -15.18
CA ALA A 15 3.12 -17.26 -14.90
C ALA A 15 2.16 -17.22 -13.70
N GLU A 16 2.57 -16.55 -12.62
CA GLU A 16 1.74 -16.33 -11.45
C GLU A 16 0.49 -15.48 -11.76
N TYR A 17 0.65 -14.45 -12.59
CA TYR A 17 -0.44 -13.58 -13.00
C TYR A 17 -1.47 -14.31 -13.87
N VAL A 18 -1.02 -15.22 -14.71
CA VAL A 18 -1.88 -15.99 -15.63
C VAL A 18 -2.54 -17.20 -14.95
N ASP A 19 -2.02 -17.65 -13.80
CA ASP A 19 -2.62 -18.73 -13.04
C ASP A 19 -4.00 -18.31 -12.50
N ILE A 20 -5.03 -19.07 -12.88
CA ILE A 20 -6.42 -18.86 -12.43
C ILE A 20 -6.67 -19.32 -11.00
N ARG A 21 -5.68 -19.90 -10.33
CA ARG A 21 -5.76 -20.26 -8.92
C ARG A 21 -5.62 -19.04 -8.03
N CYS A 22 -6.25 -19.13 -6.87
CA CYS A 22 -6.13 -18.11 -5.84
C CYS A 22 -4.66 -17.79 -5.50
N GLN A 23 -4.28 -16.52 -5.49
CA GLN A 23 -2.91 -16.11 -5.24
C GLN A 23 -2.46 -16.24 -3.78
N LEU A 24 -3.41 -16.47 -2.86
CA LEU A 24 -3.09 -16.79 -1.48
C LEU A 24 -2.94 -18.28 -1.23
N CYS A 25 -4.03 -19.03 -1.34
CA CYS A 25 -4.02 -20.45 -0.97
C CYS A 25 -3.51 -21.39 -2.07
N ARG A 26 -3.57 -21.02 -3.34
CA ARG A 26 -3.21 -21.85 -4.51
C ARG A 26 -4.05 -23.12 -4.70
N VAL A 27 -5.07 -23.30 -3.88
CA VAL A 27 -5.94 -24.49 -3.89
C VAL A 27 -7.16 -24.25 -4.75
N TYR A 28 -7.91 -23.21 -4.47
CA TYR A 28 -9.17 -22.91 -5.14
C TYR A 28 -8.99 -21.98 -6.34
N ARG A 29 -9.95 -22.00 -7.26
CA ARG A 29 -10.00 -21.01 -8.33
C ARG A 29 -10.28 -19.61 -7.77
N SER A 30 -9.66 -18.61 -8.36
CA SER A 30 -10.04 -17.23 -8.10
C SER A 30 -11.40 -16.93 -8.72
N VAL A 31 -12.19 -16.10 -8.05
CA VAL A 31 -13.51 -15.66 -8.51
C VAL A 31 -13.48 -14.24 -9.03
N PRO A 32 -14.37 -13.83 -9.95
CA PRO A 32 -14.48 -12.46 -10.39
C PRO A 32 -14.73 -11.50 -9.21
N GLN A 33 -14.07 -10.38 -9.19
CA GLN A 33 -14.22 -9.40 -8.10
C GLN A 33 -15.67 -8.90 -7.95
N ALA A 34 -16.42 -8.83 -9.05
CA ALA A 34 -17.83 -8.45 -9.03
C ALA A 34 -18.74 -9.44 -8.27
N GLN A 35 -18.25 -10.67 -8.00
CA GLN A 35 -18.97 -11.68 -7.22
C GLN A 35 -18.56 -11.69 -5.73
N LEU A 36 -17.52 -10.91 -5.39
CA LEU A 36 -17.04 -10.80 -4.02
C LEU A 36 -17.70 -9.56 -3.41
N SER A 37 -18.75 -9.76 -2.62
CA SER A 37 -19.34 -8.69 -1.80
C SER A 37 -18.39 -8.37 -0.65
N PHE A 38 -18.12 -7.09 -0.42
CA PHE A 38 -17.54 -6.65 0.83
C PHE A 38 -18.62 -6.84 1.91
N SER A 39 -18.42 -7.79 2.80
CA SER A 39 -19.30 -7.94 3.96
C SER A 39 -19.08 -6.71 4.85
N ASP A 40 -20.06 -5.83 4.87
CA ASP A 40 -20.14 -4.73 5.82
C ASP A 40 -20.34 -5.37 7.21
N PRO A 41 -19.44 -5.20 8.18
CA PRO A 41 -19.56 -5.84 9.49
C PRO A 41 -20.76 -5.36 10.31
N SER A 42 -21.55 -4.43 9.81
CA SER A 42 -22.73 -3.87 10.50
C SER A 42 -24.07 -4.53 10.14
N LEU A 43 -24.12 -5.50 9.22
CA LEU A 43 -25.36 -6.16 8.80
C LEU A 43 -25.32 -7.68 9.07
N ASN A 44 -25.26 -8.05 10.35
CA ASN A 44 -25.65 -9.41 10.80
C ASN A 44 -27.13 -9.42 11.12
N THR A 45 -27.99 -9.55 10.11
CA THR A 45 -29.34 -10.10 10.26
C THR A 45 -29.38 -11.43 9.55
N ALA A 46 -29.70 -12.45 10.33
CA ALA A 46 -29.83 -13.82 9.89
C ALA A 46 -30.92 -13.97 8.81
N ASP A 47 -30.52 -14.50 7.65
CA ASP A 47 -31.43 -15.26 6.81
C ASP A 47 -30.68 -16.46 6.22
N THR A 48 -31.01 -17.59 6.76
CA THR A 48 -30.64 -18.93 6.32
C THR A 48 -31.42 -19.27 5.06
N SER A 49 -30.75 -19.24 3.91
CA SER A 49 -31.21 -20.00 2.76
C SER A 49 -30.00 -20.73 2.14
N SER A 50 -30.10 -22.05 2.27
CA SER A 50 -29.18 -23.06 1.77
C SER A 50 -28.96 -22.93 0.25
N GLY A 51 -27.75 -22.54 -0.15
CA GLY A 51 -27.26 -22.74 -1.50
C GLY A 51 -26.00 -23.59 -1.46
N ASN A 52 -26.11 -24.88 -1.81
CA ASN A 52 -24.99 -25.79 -1.98
C ASN A 52 -24.04 -25.28 -3.04
N THR A 53 -23.00 -24.52 -2.65
CA THR A 53 -21.89 -24.20 -3.54
C THR A 53 -20.90 -25.37 -3.50
N VAL A 54 -21.03 -26.27 -4.46
CA VAL A 54 -20.07 -27.35 -4.70
C VAL A 54 -18.71 -26.73 -4.99
N THR A 55 -17.80 -26.82 -4.04
CA THR A 55 -16.39 -26.48 -4.20
C THR A 55 -15.74 -27.42 -5.22
N GLN A 56 -15.67 -27.01 -6.47
CA GLN A 56 -15.01 -27.77 -7.52
C GLN A 56 -13.50 -27.73 -7.32
N PHE A 57 -12.93 -28.88 -6.88
CA PHE A 57 -11.50 -29.11 -6.98
C PHE A 57 -11.09 -29.11 -8.46
N LEU A 58 -9.98 -28.44 -8.77
CA LEU A 58 -9.45 -28.38 -10.13
C LEU A 58 -8.96 -29.76 -10.58
N PRO A 59 -9.41 -30.30 -11.71
CA PRO A 59 -8.69 -31.38 -12.39
C PRO A 59 -7.35 -30.87 -12.93
N ASN A 60 -6.35 -31.76 -13.02
CA ASN A 60 -5.03 -31.46 -13.54
C ASN A 60 -5.08 -30.70 -14.87
N PRO A 61 -4.22 -29.68 -15.09
CA PRO A 61 -4.30 -28.86 -16.28
C PRO A 61 -3.91 -29.62 -17.53
N PRO A 62 -4.68 -29.51 -18.63
CA PRO A 62 -4.26 -30.05 -19.92
C PRO A 62 -3.15 -29.19 -20.52
N SER A 63 -2.12 -29.83 -21.00
CA SER A 63 -0.91 -29.24 -21.59
C SER A 63 -1.14 -28.89 -23.06
N THR A 64 -1.26 -27.61 -23.40
CA THR A 64 -0.91 -27.09 -24.76
C THR A 64 -1.04 -25.57 -24.88
N VAL A 65 -0.33 -24.97 -25.79
CA VAL A 65 -0.25 -23.50 -26.08
C VAL A 65 -1.62 -22.87 -26.41
N ALA A 66 -2.55 -23.62 -26.97
CA ALA A 66 -3.95 -23.18 -27.20
C ALA A 66 -4.64 -22.73 -25.90
N ASN A 67 -4.26 -23.33 -24.78
CA ASN A 67 -4.81 -23.02 -23.47
C ASN A 67 -4.29 -21.72 -22.85
N PHE A 68 -3.14 -21.20 -23.30
CA PHE A 68 -2.54 -19.97 -22.76
C PHE A 68 -3.41 -18.74 -23.05
N ARG A 69 -3.87 -18.57 -24.29
CA ARG A 69 -4.76 -17.47 -24.67
C ARG A 69 -6.11 -17.54 -23.95
N GLN A 70 -6.62 -18.74 -23.76
CA GLN A 70 -7.86 -18.99 -23.02
C GLN A 70 -7.67 -18.68 -21.52
N ARG A 71 -6.53 -19.06 -20.95
CA ARG A 71 -6.16 -18.73 -19.55
C ARG A 71 -6.02 -17.22 -19.35
N ILE A 72 -5.39 -16.49 -20.27
CA ILE A 72 -5.33 -15.02 -20.20
C ILE A 72 -6.74 -14.42 -20.22
N LYS A 73 -7.61 -14.87 -21.14
CA LYS A 73 -9.01 -14.39 -21.17
C LYS A 73 -9.75 -14.69 -19.88
N GLN A 74 -9.63 -15.90 -19.35
CA GLN A 74 -10.25 -16.27 -18.07
C GLN A 74 -9.68 -15.40 -16.93
N ARG A 75 -8.38 -15.10 -16.91
CA ARG A 75 -7.75 -14.26 -15.90
C ARG A 75 -8.20 -12.81 -15.97
N LEU A 76 -8.45 -12.29 -17.15
CA LEU A 76 -8.99 -10.93 -17.31
C LEU A 76 -10.38 -10.78 -16.69
N HIS A 77 -11.13 -11.88 -16.57
CA HIS A 77 -12.48 -11.92 -16.00
C HIS A 77 -12.51 -12.48 -14.57
N SER A 78 -11.46 -13.18 -14.12
CA SER A 78 -11.37 -13.73 -12.77
C SER A 78 -10.59 -12.78 -11.85
N GLY A 79 -11.00 -12.67 -10.58
CA GLY A 79 -10.24 -11.97 -9.56
C GLY A 79 -8.92 -12.67 -9.22
N LEU A 80 -8.23 -12.20 -8.19
CA LEU A 80 -6.96 -12.77 -7.72
C LEU A 80 -7.15 -13.77 -6.57
N LEU A 81 -8.29 -13.72 -5.91
CA LEU A 81 -8.58 -14.50 -4.72
C LEU A 81 -9.78 -15.44 -4.93
N CYS A 82 -9.78 -16.56 -4.23
CA CYS A 82 -11.01 -17.33 -4.03
C CYS A 82 -11.84 -16.67 -2.92
N GLU A 83 -13.10 -17.06 -2.82
CA GLU A 83 -14.04 -16.50 -1.85
C GLU A 83 -13.53 -16.62 -0.40
N GLN A 84 -13.05 -17.79 0.02
CA GLN A 84 -12.53 -18.03 1.36
C GLN A 84 -11.35 -17.10 1.69
N CYS A 85 -10.40 -16.96 0.76
CA CYS A 85 -9.26 -16.09 0.97
C CYS A 85 -9.64 -14.60 0.93
N HIS A 86 -10.64 -14.23 0.15
CA HIS A 86 -11.18 -12.88 0.17
C HIS A 86 -11.79 -12.54 1.53
N HIS A 87 -12.61 -13.43 2.08
CA HIS A 87 -13.22 -13.24 3.40
C HIS A 87 -12.23 -13.36 4.57
N SER A 88 -11.07 -13.99 4.36
CA SER A 88 -10.01 -14.03 5.39
C SER A 88 -9.22 -12.73 5.53
N ILE A 89 -9.41 -11.78 4.61
CA ILE A 89 -8.77 -10.46 4.67
C ILE A 89 -9.77 -9.46 5.24
N VAL A 90 -9.35 -8.70 6.25
CA VAL A 90 -10.13 -7.55 6.72
C VAL A 90 -9.84 -6.37 5.79
N TRP A 91 -10.83 -5.96 5.04
CA TRP A 91 -10.73 -4.89 4.07
C TRP A 91 -11.05 -3.53 4.69
N LEU A 92 -10.27 -2.52 4.31
CA LEU A 92 -10.46 -1.12 4.67
C LEU A 92 -10.76 -0.93 6.18
N PRO A 93 -9.84 -1.32 7.09
CA PRO A 93 -10.00 -1.01 8.50
C PRO A 93 -10.28 0.46 8.71
N ARG A 94 -10.89 0.81 9.84
CA ARG A 94 -11.13 2.22 10.17
C ARG A 94 -9.85 3.02 10.11
N SER A 95 -9.94 4.22 9.54
CA SER A 95 -8.84 5.18 9.60
C SER A 95 -8.55 5.56 11.05
N PHE A 96 -7.30 5.87 11.31
CA PHE A 96 -6.86 6.39 12.60
C PHE A 96 -6.08 7.68 12.41
N ASP A 97 -6.12 8.52 13.42
CA ASP A 97 -5.50 9.84 13.36
C ASP A 97 -4.22 9.88 14.19
N VAL A 98 -3.24 10.64 13.73
CA VAL A 98 -2.04 10.98 14.50
C VAL A 98 -1.85 12.49 14.50
N ASP A 99 -1.41 13.05 15.63
CA ASP A 99 -1.19 14.49 15.77
C ASP A 99 0.04 14.93 14.98
N ILE A 100 -0.08 15.96 14.15
CA ILE A 100 1.07 16.57 13.46
C ILE A 100 1.65 17.67 14.33
N THR A 101 1.00 18.83 14.40
CA THR A 101 1.43 20.02 15.14
C THR A 101 0.22 20.92 15.41
N GLY A 102 0.18 21.56 16.58
CA GLY A 102 -0.80 22.62 16.85
C GLY A 102 -2.28 22.22 16.73
N GLY A 103 -2.63 20.99 17.08
CA GLY A 103 -4.00 20.48 16.98
C GLY A 103 -4.41 20.00 15.60
N THR A 104 -3.49 19.98 14.64
CA THR A 104 -3.71 19.40 13.31
C THR A 104 -3.45 17.89 13.34
N THR A 105 -4.41 17.11 12.87
CA THR A 105 -4.30 15.64 12.80
C THR A 105 -4.06 15.16 11.36
N LEU A 106 -3.37 14.04 11.23
CA LEU A 106 -3.16 13.32 9.97
C LEU A 106 -4.02 12.05 9.97
N PRO A 107 -5.08 11.99 9.18
CA PRO A 107 -5.84 10.75 9.01
C PRO A 107 -5.03 9.76 8.17
N ILE A 108 -4.90 8.52 8.66
CA ILE A 108 -4.23 7.42 7.99
C ILE A 108 -5.25 6.35 7.64
N GLN A 109 -5.44 6.07 6.35
CA GLN A 109 -6.36 5.04 5.85
C GLN A 109 -5.57 3.81 5.41
N PRO A 110 -5.64 2.68 6.12
CA PRO A 110 -5.06 1.42 5.67
C PRO A 110 -5.98 0.67 4.72
N ALA A 111 -5.40 -0.14 3.81
CA ALA A 111 -6.17 -1.03 2.95
C ALA A 111 -6.57 -2.34 3.65
N THR A 112 -5.75 -2.80 4.59
CA THR A 112 -5.98 -4.03 5.38
C THR A 112 -5.22 -3.99 6.70
N TYR A 113 -5.37 -5.02 7.54
CA TYR A 113 -4.49 -5.24 8.69
C TYR A 113 -3.20 -5.96 8.29
N TYR A 114 -2.11 -5.67 9.02
CA TYR A 114 -0.82 -6.37 8.91
C TYR A 114 -0.87 -7.69 9.68
N ASP A 115 -1.76 -8.55 9.27
CA ASP A 115 -2.02 -9.84 9.88
C ASP A 115 -1.99 -10.97 8.85
N TYR A 116 -2.12 -12.21 9.28
CA TYR A 116 -2.22 -13.33 8.35
C TYR A 116 -3.51 -13.18 7.50
N PRO A 117 -3.46 -13.38 6.19
CA PRO A 117 -2.32 -13.83 5.37
C PRO A 117 -1.47 -12.68 4.79
N MET A 118 -1.91 -11.43 4.93
CA MET A 118 -1.28 -10.29 4.28
C MET A 118 0.13 -10.01 4.80
N ARG A 119 0.38 -10.23 6.11
CA ARG A 119 1.71 -10.11 6.71
C ARG A 119 2.75 -10.97 5.97
N GLN A 120 2.40 -12.21 5.62
CA GLN A 120 3.32 -13.08 4.88
C GLN A 120 3.59 -12.57 3.46
N ALA A 121 2.56 -12.10 2.75
CA ALA A 121 2.71 -11.57 1.40
C ALA A 121 3.61 -10.32 1.38
N ILE A 122 3.38 -9.38 2.32
CA ILE A 122 4.18 -8.15 2.46
C ILE A 122 5.62 -8.48 2.85
N ARG A 123 5.85 -9.37 3.80
CA ARG A 123 7.19 -9.79 4.20
C ARG A 123 7.94 -10.48 3.07
N SER A 124 7.30 -11.39 2.36
CA SER A 124 7.88 -12.09 1.21
C SER A 124 8.29 -11.10 0.10
N PHE A 125 7.45 -10.12 -0.21
CA PHE A 125 7.77 -9.06 -1.16
C PHE A 125 8.92 -8.17 -0.67
N LYS A 126 8.87 -7.74 0.60
CA LYS A 126 9.78 -6.73 1.17
C LYS A 126 11.18 -7.26 1.48
N TYR A 127 11.30 -8.51 1.95
CA TYR A 127 12.54 -9.08 2.47
C TYR A 127 13.11 -10.22 1.64
N HIS A 128 12.29 -10.87 0.81
CA HIS A 128 12.71 -11.98 -0.06
C HIS A 128 12.63 -11.62 -1.55
N GLU A 129 12.44 -10.32 -1.87
CA GLU A 129 12.35 -9.80 -3.25
C GLU A 129 11.35 -10.59 -4.12
N ASN A 130 10.33 -11.18 -3.49
CA ASN A 130 9.38 -12.04 -4.19
C ASN A 130 8.35 -11.20 -4.95
N MET A 131 8.70 -10.83 -6.18
CA MET A 131 7.85 -10.04 -7.07
C MET A 131 6.56 -10.77 -7.48
N THR A 132 6.46 -12.10 -7.27
CA THR A 132 5.21 -12.83 -7.54
C THR A 132 4.07 -12.42 -6.60
N LYS A 133 4.38 -11.77 -5.47
CA LYS A 133 3.37 -11.23 -4.55
C LYS A 133 2.83 -9.86 -4.96
N LEU A 134 3.51 -9.17 -5.88
CA LEU A 134 3.11 -7.83 -6.32
C LEU A 134 1.66 -7.76 -6.85
N PRO A 135 1.16 -8.69 -7.70
CA PRO A 135 -0.22 -8.64 -8.15
C PRO A 135 -1.25 -8.66 -7.01
N LEU A 136 -1.02 -9.50 -5.98
CA LEU A 136 -1.87 -9.55 -4.80
C LEU A 136 -1.82 -8.24 -4.02
N LEU A 137 -0.63 -7.69 -3.77
CA LEU A 137 -0.48 -6.43 -3.04
C LEU A 137 -1.12 -5.26 -3.80
N VAL A 138 -0.99 -5.23 -5.12
CA VAL A 138 -1.65 -4.24 -5.98
C VAL A 138 -3.17 -4.40 -5.94
N HIS A 139 -3.69 -5.64 -5.89
CA HIS A 139 -5.13 -5.88 -5.74
C HIS A 139 -5.66 -5.29 -4.43
N VAL A 140 -4.95 -5.53 -3.32
CA VAL A 140 -5.29 -4.95 -2.01
C VAL A 140 -5.18 -3.42 -2.03
N LEU A 141 -4.11 -2.88 -2.60
CA LEU A 141 -3.87 -1.45 -2.73
C LEU A 141 -5.00 -0.73 -3.48
N ARG A 142 -5.55 -1.36 -4.53
CA ARG A 142 -6.65 -0.81 -5.34
C ARG A 142 -7.98 -0.72 -4.61
N GLN A 143 -8.10 -1.33 -3.44
CA GLN A 143 -9.29 -1.17 -2.59
C GLN A 143 -9.28 0.16 -1.84
N LEU A 144 -8.13 0.82 -1.69
CA LEU A 144 -8.05 2.14 -1.09
C LEU A 144 -8.91 3.15 -1.86
N PRO A 145 -9.80 3.88 -1.17
CA PRO A 145 -10.64 4.87 -1.81
C PRO A 145 -9.79 6.03 -2.33
N ARG A 146 -10.00 6.40 -3.60
CA ARG A 146 -9.39 7.61 -4.14
C ARG A 146 -9.89 8.81 -3.35
N PRO A 147 -9.01 9.68 -2.84
CA PRO A 147 -9.44 10.83 -2.06
C PRO A 147 -10.26 11.81 -2.90
N HIS A 148 -11.39 12.23 -2.35
CA HIS A 148 -12.31 13.12 -3.05
C HIS A 148 -11.66 14.45 -3.42
N GLY A 149 -11.91 14.93 -4.63
CA GLY A 149 -11.37 16.19 -5.14
C GLY A 149 -9.87 16.18 -5.44
N CYS A 150 -9.18 15.03 -5.36
CA CYS A 150 -7.78 14.90 -5.73
C CYS A 150 -7.64 14.45 -7.20
N HIS A 151 -6.77 15.14 -7.94
CA HIS A 151 -6.45 14.84 -9.34
C HIS A 151 -5.01 15.28 -9.67
N GLN A 152 -4.55 14.92 -10.87
CA GLN A 152 -3.15 15.09 -11.27
C GLN A 152 -2.62 16.53 -11.23
N SER A 153 -3.49 17.54 -11.31
CA SER A 153 -3.06 18.95 -11.32
C SER A 153 -3.11 19.62 -9.95
N ASN A 154 -3.67 18.96 -8.92
CA ASN A 154 -3.77 19.53 -7.57
C ASN A 154 -3.21 18.65 -6.46
N SER A 155 -2.80 17.44 -6.78
CA SER A 155 -2.36 16.46 -5.78
C SER A 155 -1.15 15.67 -6.26
N VAL A 156 -0.29 15.26 -5.33
CA VAL A 156 0.80 14.30 -5.55
C VAL A 156 0.79 13.22 -4.48
N ILE A 157 1.25 12.03 -4.86
CA ILE A 157 1.56 10.96 -3.93
C ILE A 157 3.02 11.10 -3.48
N VAL A 158 3.24 11.01 -2.18
CA VAL A 158 4.57 11.04 -1.56
C VAL A 158 4.81 9.68 -0.91
N ALA A 159 5.67 8.87 -1.51
CA ALA A 159 6.05 7.59 -0.92
C ALA A 159 6.96 7.82 0.29
N MET A 160 6.78 7.04 1.37
CA MET A 160 7.66 7.05 2.53
C MET A 160 9.11 6.79 2.09
N PRO A 161 10.04 7.75 2.27
CA PRO A 161 11.42 7.57 1.86
C PRO A 161 12.13 6.48 2.66
N THR A 162 12.90 5.65 1.97
CA THR A 162 13.77 4.65 2.59
C THR A 162 15.20 5.21 2.75
N THR A 163 16.00 4.61 3.62
CA THR A 163 17.42 4.97 3.74
C THR A 163 18.23 4.35 2.60
N GLU A 164 19.34 4.99 2.23
CA GLU A 164 20.24 4.48 1.20
C GLU A 164 20.79 3.10 1.57
N GLN A 165 21.15 2.88 2.82
CA GLN A 165 21.60 1.58 3.33
C GLN A 165 20.56 0.46 3.12
N ARG A 166 19.28 0.76 3.35
CA ARG A 166 18.20 -0.21 3.11
C ARG A 166 17.99 -0.47 1.62
N LEU A 167 18.10 0.58 0.81
CA LEU A 167 17.99 0.46 -0.64
C LEU A 167 19.10 -0.41 -1.22
N VAL A 168 20.36 -0.17 -0.81
CA VAL A 168 21.50 -1.00 -1.21
C VAL A 168 21.33 -2.45 -0.76
N LYS A 169 20.93 -2.67 0.51
CA LYS A 169 20.72 -4.03 1.05
C LYS A 169 19.62 -4.80 0.34
N ARG A 170 18.53 -4.13 -0.10
CA ARG A 170 17.36 -4.78 -0.72
C ARG A 170 17.40 -4.77 -2.25
N GLY A 171 18.24 -3.93 -2.86
CA GLY A 171 18.29 -3.80 -4.32
C GLY A 171 17.08 -3.08 -4.94
N PHE A 172 16.01 -2.81 -4.17
CA PHE A 172 14.82 -2.07 -4.62
C PHE A 172 14.10 -1.40 -3.43
N ASP A 173 13.24 -0.43 -3.74
CA ASP A 173 12.36 0.20 -2.76
C ASP A 173 10.93 -0.36 -2.90
N PRO A 174 10.45 -1.17 -1.93
CA PRO A 174 9.12 -1.75 -1.98
C PRO A 174 8.01 -0.70 -1.89
N VAL A 175 8.22 0.40 -1.15
CA VAL A 175 7.21 1.45 -0.98
C VAL A 175 7.04 2.23 -2.29
N ILE A 176 8.15 2.59 -2.95
CA ILE A 176 8.11 3.25 -4.27
C ILE A 176 7.43 2.36 -5.30
N VAL A 177 7.71 1.05 -5.34
CA VAL A 177 7.07 0.13 -6.29
C VAL A 177 5.55 0.12 -6.08
N LEU A 178 5.07 0.06 -4.84
CA LEU A 178 3.65 0.09 -4.51
C LEU A 178 3.03 1.46 -4.80
N ALA A 179 3.71 2.55 -4.42
CA ALA A 179 3.25 3.92 -4.68
C ALA A 179 3.10 4.22 -6.19
N MET A 180 3.98 3.67 -7.03
CA MET A 180 3.85 3.74 -8.49
C MET A 180 2.58 3.04 -9.00
N GLN A 181 2.19 1.92 -8.39
CA GLN A 181 0.93 1.25 -8.73
C GLN A 181 -0.29 2.06 -8.28
N LEU A 182 -0.22 2.67 -7.10
CA LEU A 182 -1.26 3.56 -6.60
C LEU A 182 -1.40 4.81 -7.48
N SER A 183 -0.28 5.42 -7.87
CA SER A 183 -0.22 6.55 -8.80
C SER A 183 -0.91 6.23 -10.13
N LYS A 184 -0.64 5.08 -10.71
CA LYS A 184 -1.31 4.61 -11.93
C LYS A 184 -2.81 4.39 -11.72
N HIS A 185 -3.19 3.83 -10.57
CA HIS A 185 -4.59 3.53 -10.27
C HIS A 185 -5.42 4.80 -10.06
N TRP A 186 -4.89 5.77 -9.30
CA TRP A 186 -5.58 7.02 -9.00
C TRP A 186 -5.38 8.10 -10.05
N GLN A 187 -4.45 7.90 -10.99
CA GLN A 187 -4.06 8.93 -11.98
C GLN A 187 -3.56 10.21 -11.29
N ILE A 188 -2.78 10.04 -10.20
CA ILE A 188 -2.17 11.13 -9.43
C ILE A 188 -0.65 10.92 -9.49
N PRO A 189 0.15 11.94 -9.87
CA PRO A 189 1.59 11.78 -10.03
C PRO A 189 2.31 11.47 -8.71
N LEU A 190 3.37 10.68 -8.80
CA LEU A 190 4.31 10.44 -7.71
C LEU A 190 5.34 11.56 -7.68
N TRP A 191 5.55 12.18 -6.50
CA TRP A 191 6.57 13.18 -6.26
C TRP A 191 7.62 12.64 -5.29
N GLN A 192 8.90 12.88 -5.58
CA GLN A 192 10.04 12.32 -4.88
C GLN A 192 10.99 13.40 -4.31
N GLY A 193 10.48 14.62 -4.11
CA GLY A 193 11.26 15.75 -3.59
C GLY A 193 11.51 15.71 -2.08
N VAL A 194 11.44 14.52 -1.45
CA VAL A 194 11.78 14.31 -0.05
C VAL A 194 12.68 13.09 0.09
N HIS A 195 13.68 13.16 0.95
CA HIS A 195 14.57 12.05 1.24
C HIS A 195 14.70 11.84 2.75
N ARG A 196 15.12 10.66 3.13
CA ARG A 196 15.40 10.32 4.52
C ARG A 196 16.86 10.60 4.82
N ILE A 197 17.12 11.29 5.93
CA ILE A 197 18.46 11.57 6.41
C ILE A 197 18.98 10.33 7.15
N ASP A 198 20.15 9.82 6.73
CA ASP A 198 20.73 8.57 7.28
C ASP A 198 21.41 8.72 8.66
N ASN A 199 21.40 9.91 9.27
CA ASN A 199 22.06 10.22 10.54
C ASN A 199 21.40 9.60 11.78
N THR A 200 20.62 8.54 11.64
CA THR A 200 20.04 7.87 12.80
C THR A 200 21.09 6.98 13.47
N VAL A 201 21.65 7.47 14.58
CA VAL A 201 22.35 6.66 15.60
C VAL A 201 21.57 5.37 15.82
N SER A 202 22.26 4.24 15.87
CA SER A 202 21.69 2.91 16.10
C SER A 202 20.55 2.97 17.12
N GLN A 203 19.33 2.64 16.70
CA GLN A 203 18.11 2.73 17.52
C GLN A 203 18.02 1.64 18.60
N GLN A 204 19.08 0.85 18.80
CA GLN A 204 19.16 -0.12 19.90
C GLN A 204 19.37 0.62 21.21
N GLY A 205 18.38 0.55 22.09
CA GLY A 205 18.44 1.13 23.43
C GLY A 205 17.69 2.44 23.66
N LEU A 206 17.13 3.07 22.63
CA LEU A 206 16.39 4.31 22.78
C LEU A 206 14.97 4.10 23.34
N THR A 207 14.58 4.99 24.25
CA THR A 207 13.21 5.09 24.76
C THR A 207 12.20 5.50 23.66
N ARG A 208 10.91 5.34 23.93
CA ARG A 208 9.85 5.75 22.99
C ARG A 208 9.91 7.26 22.65
N ALA A 209 10.23 8.09 23.65
CA ALA A 209 10.35 9.54 23.49
C ALA A 209 11.55 9.92 22.60
N GLU A 210 12.72 9.29 22.82
CA GLU A 210 13.93 9.49 22.01
C GLU A 210 13.74 9.01 20.56
N ARG A 211 12.96 7.94 20.34
CA ARG A 211 12.61 7.50 18.99
C ARG A 211 11.73 8.51 18.25
N LEU A 212 10.82 9.18 18.96
CA LEU A 212 9.98 10.23 18.38
C LEU A 212 10.81 11.47 18.04
N SER A 213 11.68 11.94 18.94
CA SER A 213 12.54 13.10 18.67
C SER A 213 13.56 12.87 17.56
N ASN A 214 14.07 11.63 17.43
CA ASN A 214 14.96 11.25 16.31
C ASN A 214 14.23 11.16 14.96
N LEU A 215 12.90 11.04 14.96
CA LEU A 215 12.09 11.05 13.74
C LEU A 215 11.77 12.47 13.25
N ASP A 216 11.75 13.47 14.13
CA ASP A 216 11.40 14.86 13.77
C ASP A 216 12.39 15.49 12.77
N ASN A 217 13.66 15.04 12.74
CA ASN A 217 14.69 15.46 11.79
C ASN A 217 15.07 14.37 10.77
N ALA A 218 14.23 13.35 10.61
CA ALA A 218 14.56 12.20 9.75
C ALA A 218 14.33 12.45 8.26
N PHE A 219 13.68 13.55 7.90
CA PHE A 219 13.32 13.86 6.51
C PHE A 219 13.75 15.28 6.12
N ALA A 220 14.26 15.43 4.90
CA ALA A 220 14.56 16.71 4.31
C ALA A 220 13.96 16.81 2.90
N LEU A 221 13.52 18.02 2.54
CA LEU A 221 13.04 18.31 1.21
C LEU A 221 14.22 18.67 0.31
N THR A 222 14.25 18.10 -0.89
CA THR A 222 15.18 18.50 -1.97
C THR A 222 14.58 19.59 -2.85
N GLU A 223 13.26 19.62 -2.93
CA GLU A 223 12.51 20.60 -3.72
C GLU A 223 11.14 20.87 -3.09
N LYS A 224 10.54 21.98 -3.42
CA LYS A 224 9.20 22.34 -2.96
C LYS A 224 8.15 21.48 -3.66
N PRO A 225 7.11 20.98 -2.93
CA PRO A 225 6.01 20.27 -3.56
C PRO A 225 5.35 21.10 -4.67
N PRO A 226 5.11 20.50 -5.86
CA PRO A 226 4.58 21.24 -7.00
C PRO A 226 3.10 21.60 -6.86
N VAL A 227 2.41 21.03 -5.87
CA VAL A 227 0.97 21.18 -5.62
C VAL A 227 0.66 21.24 -4.12
N LYS A 228 -0.56 21.68 -3.79
CA LYS A 228 -0.95 21.90 -2.39
C LYS A 228 -1.46 20.67 -1.65
N ARG A 229 -1.89 19.59 -2.33
CA ARG A 229 -2.45 18.39 -1.70
C ARG A 229 -1.43 17.25 -1.72
N LEU A 230 -1.05 16.78 -0.55
CA LEU A 230 -0.04 15.74 -0.38
C LEU A 230 -0.70 14.46 0.15
N LEU A 231 -0.51 13.36 -0.58
CA LEU A 231 -1.04 12.04 -0.25
C LEU A 231 0.14 11.14 0.14
N LEU A 232 0.39 11.02 1.43
CA LEU A 232 1.49 10.20 1.94
C LEU A 232 1.15 8.72 1.80
N PHE A 233 2.13 7.91 1.46
CA PHE A 233 1.94 6.47 1.33
C PHE A 233 3.09 5.68 1.98
N ASP A 234 2.73 4.67 2.78
CA ASP A 234 3.68 3.69 3.35
C ASP A 234 3.16 2.25 3.14
N ASP A 235 4.04 1.26 3.23
CA ASP A 235 3.62 -0.14 3.12
C ASP A 235 2.95 -0.65 4.41
N VAL A 236 3.47 -0.29 5.59
CA VAL A 236 2.90 -0.69 6.88
C VAL A 236 2.94 0.47 7.87
N ALA A 237 1.79 0.91 8.30
CA ALA A 237 1.64 1.86 9.39
C ALA A 237 1.24 1.12 10.69
N THR A 238 2.11 1.14 11.70
CA THR A 238 1.79 0.62 13.04
C THR A 238 1.16 1.71 13.90
N THR A 239 1.98 2.53 14.52
CA THR A 239 1.55 3.72 15.27
C THR A 239 1.35 4.95 14.39
N GLY A 240 1.72 4.89 13.11
CA GLY A 240 1.75 6.03 12.21
C GLY A 240 2.93 7.00 12.43
N ALA A 241 3.85 6.72 13.34
CA ALA A 241 4.94 7.64 13.72
C ALA A 241 5.82 8.07 12.54
N SER A 242 6.11 7.18 11.59
CA SER A 242 6.89 7.55 10.39
C SER A 242 6.12 8.49 9.47
N LEU A 243 4.82 8.23 9.24
CA LEU A 243 3.95 9.10 8.47
C LEU A 243 3.73 10.45 9.16
N GLN A 244 3.61 10.44 10.49
CA GLN A 244 3.53 11.65 11.32
C GLN A 244 4.78 12.52 11.16
N ALA A 245 5.97 11.93 11.29
CA ALA A 245 7.25 12.65 11.14
C ALA A 245 7.43 13.20 9.72
N LEU A 246 7.07 12.43 8.69
CA LEU A 246 7.10 12.91 7.32
C LEU A 246 6.12 14.08 7.10
N ALA A 247 4.91 13.99 7.66
CA ALA A 247 3.92 15.05 7.58
C ALA A 247 4.40 16.33 8.28
N ARG A 248 5.02 16.23 9.46
CA ARG A 248 5.64 17.36 10.17
C ARG A 248 6.72 18.02 9.33
N ALA A 249 7.67 17.26 8.80
CA ALA A 249 8.74 17.79 7.96
C ALA A 249 8.20 18.54 6.73
N LEU A 250 7.16 18.00 6.09
CA LEU A 250 6.50 18.65 4.96
C LEU A 250 5.73 19.92 5.39
N TYR A 251 5.10 19.90 6.56
CA TYR A 251 4.37 21.04 7.10
C TYR A 251 5.31 22.19 7.49
N ASP A 252 6.35 21.92 8.27
CA ASP A 252 7.28 22.92 8.79
C ASP A 252 8.07 23.59 7.67
N GLN A 253 8.55 22.83 6.70
CA GLN A 253 9.33 23.35 5.59
C GLN A 253 8.48 24.08 4.54
N THR A 254 7.18 23.79 4.44
CA THR A 254 6.29 24.55 3.57
C THR A 254 5.76 25.82 4.22
N MET A 255 5.63 25.85 5.55
CA MET A 255 5.21 27.04 6.31
C MET A 255 6.36 28.00 6.60
N GLY A 256 7.58 27.52 6.82
CA GLY A 256 8.77 28.35 7.04
C GLY A 256 9.14 29.26 5.86
N LEU A 257 8.61 29.00 4.67
CA LEU A 257 8.84 29.82 3.46
C LEU A 257 7.76 30.91 3.24
N THR A 258 6.76 31.01 4.12
CA THR A 258 5.66 31.99 4.01
C THR A 258 5.62 32.96 5.20
N SER A 259 6.78 33.33 5.74
CA SER A 259 6.87 34.32 6.84
C SER A 259 6.68 35.77 6.36
N GLU A 260 5.59 36.06 5.64
CA GLU A 260 5.05 37.42 5.55
C GLU A 260 3.51 37.34 5.34
N GLN A 261 2.80 37.72 6.39
CA GLN A 261 1.43 38.25 6.40
C GLN A 261 0.39 37.58 5.48
N SER A 262 -0.14 36.43 5.88
CA SER A 262 -1.56 36.15 5.56
C SER A 262 -2.19 35.29 6.65
N HIS A 263 -3.11 35.90 7.42
CA HIS A 263 -4.04 35.27 8.36
C HIS A 263 -5.08 34.35 7.69
N ILE A 264 -4.75 33.77 6.57
CA ILE A 264 -5.57 32.75 5.91
C ILE A 264 -4.83 31.45 6.14
N SER A 265 -5.41 30.55 6.91
CA SER A 265 -4.96 29.20 7.19
C SER A 265 -4.82 28.42 5.86
N ASN A 266 -3.70 28.59 5.18
CA ASN A 266 -3.30 27.79 4.03
C ASN A 266 -2.83 26.41 4.51
N HIS A 267 -3.73 25.66 5.18
CA HIS A 267 -3.48 24.27 5.50
C HIS A 267 -3.33 23.50 4.20
N PHE A 268 -2.13 22.97 3.96
CA PHE A 268 -1.96 21.93 2.96
C PHE A 268 -2.74 20.70 3.45
N PRO A 269 -3.79 20.29 2.78
CA PRO A 269 -4.50 19.09 3.17
C PRO A 269 -3.60 17.88 2.92
N ILE A 270 -3.01 17.37 4.00
CA ILE A 270 -2.21 16.15 3.99
C ILE A 270 -3.13 15.00 4.42
N ARG A 271 -3.07 13.89 3.68
CA ARG A 271 -3.69 12.62 4.04
C ARG A 271 -2.68 11.51 3.89
N ALA A 272 -2.82 10.47 4.69
CA ALA A 272 -1.94 9.32 4.61
C ALA A 272 -2.71 8.04 4.30
N TYR A 273 -2.01 7.14 3.62
CA TYR A 273 -2.50 5.83 3.23
C TYR A 273 -1.43 4.79 3.53
N SER A 274 -1.85 3.59 3.89
CA SER A 274 -0.93 2.46 4.00
C SER A 274 -1.54 1.21 3.37
N LEU A 275 -0.68 0.33 2.89
CA LEU A 275 -1.15 -0.97 2.42
C LEU A 275 -1.72 -1.77 3.60
N ALA A 276 -1.04 -1.71 4.77
CA ALA A 276 -1.52 -2.43 5.95
C ALA A 276 -1.33 -1.62 7.25
N HIS A 277 -2.22 -1.87 8.21
CA HIS A 277 -2.11 -1.36 9.58
C HIS A 277 -1.61 -2.48 10.50
N GLY A 278 -0.52 -2.21 11.23
CA GLY A 278 -0.07 -3.10 12.28
C GLY A 278 -0.99 -2.99 13.49
N SER A 279 -1.81 -4.01 13.75
CA SER A 279 -2.59 -4.08 14.97
C SER A 279 -1.66 -4.07 16.18
N GLN A 280 -1.92 -3.19 17.12
CA GLN A 280 -1.31 -3.24 18.45
C GLN A 280 -2.12 -4.25 19.25
N PHE A 281 -1.71 -5.54 19.23
CA PHE A 281 -2.11 -6.52 20.24
C PHE A 281 -0.96 -6.72 21.19
#